data_807181840bd2a9ad34c04b62019f9e25
#
_entry.id   807181840bd2a9ad34c04b62019f9e25
#
_cell.length_a   1.000
_cell.length_b   1.000
_cell.length_c   1.000
_cell.angle_alpha   90.00
_cell.angle_beta   90.00
_cell.angle_gamma   90.00
#
_symmetry.space_group_name_H-M   'P 1'
#
loop_
_entity.id
_entity.type
_entity.pdbx_description
1 polymer ?
#
loop_
_entity_poly.entity_id
_entity_poly.type
_entity_poly.pdbx_seq_one_letter_code
_entity_poly.pdbx_strand_id
1 'polypeptide(L)'
;MDDFALTPAERAFFQALNRRSARFLVIGMGAAVLEGAPFATQDIDLWFERWDSEQVKQAAVEAGGFVISGFGMQPPAFGGFGLDRLDIVLTAHGLDAFDVEYAGAVERDIEGVRLRVLPLDRVIASKRATMRDKDLAQLAALEATRLARQGSEKP
;
A
#
# COMPACT_ATOMS: atom_id res chain seq x y z
N MET A 1 -3.42 -16.80 -3.12
CA MET A 1 -2.70 -15.51 -3.01
C MET A 1 -1.77 -15.27 -4.18
N ASP A 2 -2.07 -15.97 -5.24
CA ASP A 2 -1.23 -15.92 -6.43
C ASP A 2 -1.42 -14.64 -7.23
N ASP A 3 -2.44 -13.86 -6.86
CA ASP A 3 -2.80 -12.63 -7.59
C ASP A 3 -1.97 -11.42 -7.19
N PHE A 4 -1.12 -11.55 -6.18
CA PHE A 4 -0.29 -10.45 -5.72
C PHE A 4 1.17 -10.90 -5.70
N ALA A 5 1.84 -10.72 -6.83
CA ALA A 5 3.26 -11.05 -6.95
C ALA A 5 4.08 -9.76 -7.08
N LEU A 6 5.24 -9.74 -6.46
CA LEU A 6 6.18 -8.63 -6.57
C LEU A 6 7.18 -8.91 -7.69
N THR A 7 7.49 -7.88 -8.48
CA THR A 7 8.61 -7.96 -9.41
C THR A 7 9.94 -7.99 -8.63
N PRO A 8 11.03 -8.44 -9.26
CA PRO A 8 12.34 -8.38 -8.59
C PRO A 8 12.73 -6.98 -8.11
N ALA A 9 12.42 -5.94 -8.90
CA ALA A 9 12.72 -4.57 -8.51
C ALA A 9 11.89 -4.13 -7.31
N GLU A 10 10.60 -4.46 -7.29
CA GLU A 10 9.72 -4.16 -6.15
C GLU A 10 10.18 -4.87 -4.89
N ARG A 11 10.54 -6.13 -5.02
CA ARG A 11 11.06 -6.90 -3.90
C ARG A 11 12.33 -6.24 -3.34
N ALA A 12 13.26 -5.89 -4.21
CA ALA A 12 14.49 -5.21 -3.80
C ALA A 12 14.19 -3.87 -3.10
N PHE A 13 13.22 -3.12 -3.60
CA PHE A 13 12.80 -1.85 -3.01
C PHE A 13 12.24 -2.04 -1.60
N PHE A 14 11.31 -2.95 -1.43
CA PHE A 14 10.71 -3.19 -0.11
C PHE A 14 11.72 -3.75 0.89
N GLN A 15 12.61 -4.63 0.44
CA GLN A 15 13.69 -5.14 1.29
C GLN A 15 14.62 -4.01 1.74
N ALA A 16 14.94 -3.09 0.83
CA ALA A 16 15.79 -1.94 1.15
C ALA A 16 15.10 -0.99 2.13
N LEU A 17 13.80 -0.74 1.95
CA LEU A 17 13.02 0.05 2.91
C LEU A 17 13.08 -0.57 4.31
N ASN A 18 12.89 -1.87 4.40
CA ASN A 18 12.92 -2.58 5.67
C ASN A 18 14.30 -2.51 6.34
N ARG A 19 15.36 -2.73 5.56
CA ARG A 19 16.74 -2.65 6.10
C ARG A 19 17.09 -1.25 6.61
N ARG A 20 16.51 -0.23 5.98
CA ARG A 20 16.77 1.18 6.32
C ARG A 20 15.79 1.72 7.35
N SER A 21 14.90 0.87 7.85
CA SER A 21 13.87 1.25 8.84
C SER A 21 12.98 2.39 8.36
N ALA A 22 12.73 2.47 7.07
CA ALA A 22 11.77 3.41 6.51
C ALA A 22 10.36 2.91 6.80
N ARG A 23 9.52 3.78 7.36
CA ARG A 23 8.14 3.42 7.69
C ARG A 23 7.23 3.70 6.51
N PHE A 24 6.44 2.69 6.14
CA PHE A 24 5.49 2.80 5.05
C PHE A 24 4.33 1.84 5.26
N LEU A 25 3.21 2.14 4.61
CA LEU A 25 2.01 1.31 4.61
C LEU A 25 1.59 1.03 3.17
N VAL A 26 1.23 -0.21 2.90
CA VAL A 26 0.45 -0.53 1.69
C VAL A 26 -0.99 -0.20 2.01
N ILE A 27 -1.60 0.67 1.20
CA ILE A 27 -2.98 1.11 1.38
C ILE A 27 -3.79 0.84 0.10
N GLY A 28 -5.01 1.29 0.05
CA GLY A 28 -5.86 1.19 -1.13
C GLY A 28 -6.18 -0.25 -1.53
N MET A 29 -6.39 -0.45 -2.83
CA MET A 29 -6.80 -1.78 -3.33
C MET A 29 -5.71 -2.82 -3.20
N GLY A 30 -4.44 -2.43 -3.23
CA GLY A 30 -3.34 -3.36 -2.95
C GLY A 30 -3.47 -3.96 -1.56
N ALA A 31 -3.76 -3.14 -0.56
CA ALA A 31 -4.01 -3.61 0.80
C ALA A 31 -5.23 -4.54 0.84
N ALA A 32 -6.31 -4.17 0.17
CA ALA A 32 -7.53 -4.99 0.13
C ALA A 32 -7.24 -6.37 -0.45
N VAL A 33 -6.49 -6.45 -1.54
CA VAL A 33 -6.13 -7.72 -2.18
C VAL A 33 -5.26 -8.56 -1.26
N LEU A 34 -4.28 -7.96 -0.59
CA LEU A 34 -3.46 -8.66 0.39
C LEU A 34 -4.29 -9.18 1.57
N GLU A 35 -5.39 -8.53 1.88
CA GLU A 35 -6.34 -8.95 2.92
C GLU A 35 -7.46 -9.87 2.39
N GLY A 36 -7.36 -10.34 1.17
CA GLY A 36 -8.23 -11.37 0.62
C GLY A 36 -9.35 -10.88 -0.30
N ALA A 37 -9.40 -9.60 -0.63
CA ALA A 37 -10.45 -9.08 -1.52
C ALA A 37 -10.26 -9.64 -2.94
N PRO A 38 -11.36 -9.98 -3.63
CA PRO A 38 -11.30 -10.65 -4.92
C PRO A 38 -11.15 -9.65 -6.09
N PHE A 39 -10.07 -8.87 -6.05
CA PHE A 39 -9.75 -7.91 -7.11
C PHE A 39 -8.34 -8.16 -7.63
N ALA A 40 -8.13 -7.86 -8.90
CA ALA A 40 -6.80 -7.70 -9.45
C ALA A 40 -6.42 -6.21 -9.28
N THR A 41 -5.20 -5.96 -8.84
CA THR A 41 -4.71 -4.59 -8.76
C THR A 41 -3.50 -4.43 -9.66
N GLN A 42 -3.46 -3.32 -10.40
CA GLN A 42 -2.35 -2.99 -11.27
C GLN A 42 -1.35 -2.07 -10.57
N ASP A 43 -1.82 -1.30 -9.59
CA ASP A 43 -1.01 -0.33 -8.87
C ASP A 43 -0.96 -0.69 -7.39
N ILE A 44 0.15 -0.34 -6.76
CA ILE A 44 0.34 -0.50 -5.31
C ILE A 44 0.49 0.89 -4.73
N ASP A 45 -0.48 1.30 -3.91
CA ASP A 45 -0.45 2.58 -3.24
C ASP A 45 0.34 2.48 -1.95
N LEU A 46 1.34 3.35 -1.82
CA LEU A 46 2.22 3.40 -0.66
C LEU A 46 2.09 4.74 0.05
N TRP A 47 1.85 4.68 1.33
CA TRP A 47 1.83 5.85 2.20
C TRP A 47 3.05 5.79 3.10
N PHE A 48 3.98 6.73 2.90
CA PHE A 48 5.22 6.79 3.68
C PHE A 48 5.05 7.76 4.84
N GLU A 49 5.74 7.47 5.94
CA GLU A 49 5.90 8.46 7.01
C GLU A 49 6.59 9.70 6.46
N ARG A 50 7.66 9.49 5.68
CA ARG A 50 8.40 10.56 4.99
C ARG A 50 8.87 10.05 3.63
N TRP A 51 8.10 10.33 2.59
CA TRP A 51 8.45 9.89 1.24
C TRP A 51 9.76 10.53 0.75
N ASP A 52 10.11 11.72 1.24
CA ASP A 52 11.29 12.47 0.84
C ASP A 52 12.53 12.18 1.71
N SER A 53 12.47 11.17 2.56
CA SER A 53 13.60 10.79 3.39
C SER A 53 14.72 10.18 2.59
N GLU A 54 15.95 10.26 3.11
CA GLU A 54 17.09 9.59 2.49
C GLU A 54 16.91 8.08 2.42
N GLN A 55 16.25 7.49 3.42
CA GLN A 55 15.98 6.05 3.44
C GLN A 55 15.15 5.63 2.22
N VAL A 56 14.10 6.38 1.91
CA VAL A 56 13.24 6.07 0.75
C VAL A 56 14.02 6.31 -0.55
N LYS A 57 14.73 7.41 -0.66
CA LYS A 57 15.51 7.74 -1.86
C LYS A 57 16.57 6.68 -2.14
N GLN A 58 17.31 6.27 -1.12
CA GLN A 58 18.36 5.26 -1.28
C GLN A 58 17.77 3.88 -1.59
N ALA A 59 16.63 3.54 -1.01
CA ALA A 59 15.95 2.28 -1.33
C ALA A 59 15.54 2.24 -2.80
N ALA A 60 15.04 3.35 -3.34
CA ALA A 60 14.69 3.43 -4.76
C ALA A 60 15.93 3.22 -5.65
N VAL A 61 17.05 3.85 -5.30
CA VAL A 61 18.30 3.70 -6.05
C VAL A 61 18.79 2.25 -6.01
N GLU A 62 18.74 1.59 -4.86
CA GLU A 62 19.13 0.18 -4.75
C GLU A 62 18.28 -0.73 -5.65
N ALA A 63 17.02 -0.37 -5.85
CA ALA A 63 16.11 -1.15 -6.70
C ALA A 63 16.23 -0.81 -8.18
N GLY A 64 17.13 0.11 -8.54
CA GLY A 64 17.34 0.51 -9.94
C GLY A 64 16.49 1.69 -10.38
N GLY A 65 15.83 2.37 -9.45
CA GLY A 65 15.01 3.53 -9.74
C GLY A 65 15.47 4.78 -9.01
N PHE A 66 14.58 5.73 -8.87
CA PHE A 66 14.83 6.97 -8.14
C PHE A 66 13.51 7.61 -7.76
N VAL A 67 13.55 8.55 -6.80
CA VAL A 67 12.38 9.33 -6.41
C VAL A 67 12.36 10.61 -7.23
N ILE A 68 11.23 10.88 -7.87
CA ILE A 68 10.98 12.14 -8.57
C ILE A 68 10.21 13.04 -7.63
N SER A 69 10.79 14.20 -7.29
CA SER A 69 10.07 15.20 -6.50
C SER A 69 8.94 15.80 -7.32
N GLY A 70 7.79 16.02 -6.69
CA GLY A 70 6.67 16.67 -7.35
C GLY A 70 7.03 18.09 -7.81
N PHE A 71 6.40 18.53 -8.88
CA PHE A 71 6.58 19.88 -9.41
C PHE A 71 5.21 20.47 -9.72
N GLY A 72 4.94 21.65 -9.16
CA GLY A 72 3.65 22.29 -9.33
C GLY A 72 2.54 21.43 -8.73
N MET A 73 1.55 21.04 -9.54
CA MET A 73 0.45 20.18 -9.10
C MET A 73 0.73 18.69 -9.27
N GLN A 74 1.90 18.34 -9.77
CA GLN A 74 2.23 16.92 -9.95
C GLN A 74 2.76 16.34 -8.64
N PRO A 75 2.22 15.21 -8.18
CA PRO A 75 2.71 14.55 -6.97
C PRO A 75 4.08 13.93 -7.20
N PRO A 76 4.82 13.62 -6.13
CA PRO A 76 6.04 12.85 -6.24
C PRO A 76 5.75 11.46 -6.79
N ALA A 77 6.74 10.87 -7.45
CA ALA A 77 6.60 9.56 -8.07
C ALA A 77 7.92 8.81 -8.05
N PHE A 78 7.87 7.53 -8.40
CA PHE A 78 9.08 6.74 -8.64
C PHE A 78 9.40 6.74 -10.13
N GLY A 79 10.66 7.00 -10.46
CA GLY A 79 11.17 6.87 -11.80
C GLY A 79 12.08 5.65 -11.93
N GLY A 80 12.49 5.37 -13.17
CA GLY A 80 13.35 4.23 -13.46
C GLY A 80 12.56 2.97 -13.76
N PHE A 81 13.28 1.90 -13.99
CA PHE A 81 12.70 0.66 -14.49
C PHE A 81 12.27 -0.23 -13.33
N GLY A 82 11.02 -0.68 -13.37
CA GLY A 82 10.54 -1.71 -12.44
C GLY A 82 9.79 -1.21 -11.22
N LEU A 83 9.68 0.11 -11.01
CA LEU A 83 8.90 0.68 -9.90
C LEU A 83 7.62 1.36 -10.38
N ASP A 84 7.21 1.15 -11.62
CA ASP A 84 6.17 1.91 -12.30
C ASP A 84 4.79 1.75 -11.65
N ARG A 85 4.50 0.60 -11.06
CA ARG A 85 3.19 0.40 -10.44
C ARG A 85 3.13 0.79 -8.96
N LEU A 86 4.23 1.33 -8.42
CA LEU A 86 4.26 1.85 -7.05
C LEU A 86 3.88 3.34 -7.08
N ASP A 87 2.83 3.70 -6.37
CA ASP A 87 2.36 5.07 -6.30
C ASP A 87 2.59 5.65 -4.91
N ILE A 88 3.06 6.88 -4.85
CA ILE A 88 3.25 7.60 -3.59
C ILE A 88 1.96 8.34 -3.26
N VAL A 89 1.35 7.99 -2.13
CA VAL A 89 0.14 8.65 -1.66
C VAL A 89 0.51 9.66 -0.58
N LEU A 90 0.10 10.91 -0.77
CA LEU A 90 0.37 11.99 0.19
C LEU A 90 -0.76 12.19 1.18
N THR A 91 -1.99 11.92 0.76
CA THR A 91 -3.18 12.13 1.59
C THR A 91 -4.02 10.86 1.59
N ALA A 92 -4.19 10.28 2.76
CA ALA A 92 -5.03 9.09 2.93
C ALA A 92 -6.38 9.52 3.51
N HIS A 93 -7.35 9.75 2.63
CA HIS A 93 -8.67 10.25 3.02
C HIS A 93 -9.38 9.27 3.96
N GLY A 94 -10.05 9.81 4.97
CA GLY A 94 -10.82 9.02 5.91
C GLY A 94 -10.00 8.23 6.93
N LEU A 95 -8.68 8.41 6.93
CA LEU A 95 -7.78 7.76 7.86
C LEU A 95 -7.24 8.76 8.89
N ASP A 96 -6.78 8.22 10.00
CA ASP A 96 -6.09 8.99 11.03
C ASP A 96 -4.65 9.32 10.58
N ALA A 97 -3.89 9.97 11.46
CA ALA A 97 -2.49 10.26 11.18
C ALA A 97 -1.69 8.97 10.95
N PHE A 98 -0.62 9.08 10.18
CA PHE A 98 0.22 7.94 9.80
C PHE A 98 0.61 7.07 11.01
N ASP A 99 1.07 7.67 12.09
CA ASP A 99 1.52 6.91 13.26
C ASP A 99 0.41 6.04 13.84
N VAL A 100 -0.82 6.54 13.85
CA VAL A 100 -1.97 5.80 14.37
C VAL A 100 -2.29 4.61 13.47
N GLU A 101 -2.38 4.85 12.18
CA GLU A 101 -2.68 3.76 11.23
C GLU A 101 -1.54 2.74 11.16
N TYR A 102 -0.30 3.20 11.24
CA TYR A 102 0.87 2.32 11.23
C TYR A 102 0.87 1.36 12.44
N ALA A 103 0.50 1.87 13.61
CA ALA A 103 0.42 1.05 14.81
C ALA A 103 -0.66 -0.04 14.71
N GLY A 104 -1.75 0.23 13.99
CA GLY A 104 -2.82 -0.73 13.77
C GLY A 104 -2.68 -1.59 12.53
N ALA A 105 -1.59 -1.43 11.77
CA ALA A 105 -1.39 -2.15 10.53
C ALA A 105 -1.05 -3.62 10.76
N VAL A 106 -1.29 -4.44 9.74
CA VAL A 106 -1.03 -5.88 9.78
C VAL A 106 0.26 -6.17 9.02
N GLU A 107 1.13 -7.00 9.58
CA GLU A 107 2.31 -7.47 8.86
C GLU A 107 1.94 -8.67 7.99
N ARG A 108 2.39 -8.62 6.73
CA ARG A 108 2.23 -9.73 5.79
C ARG A 108 3.60 -10.03 5.17
N ASP A 109 3.88 -11.30 5.00
CA ASP A 109 5.07 -11.77 4.30
C ASP A 109 4.67 -12.19 2.89
N ILE A 110 5.23 -11.52 1.88
CA ILE A 110 4.97 -11.83 0.48
C ILE A 110 6.31 -12.23 -0.13
N GLU A 111 6.45 -13.51 -0.41
CA GLU A 111 7.66 -14.07 -1.02
C GLU A 111 8.93 -13.73 -0.24
N GLY A 112 8.83 -13.75 1.09
CA GLY A 112 9.96 -13.44 1.96
C GLY A 112 10.15 -11.96 2.26
N VAL A 113 9.30 -11.10 1.73
CA VAL A 113 9.36 -9.65 1.97
C VAL A 113 8.27 -9.26 2.94
N ARG A 114 8.64 -8.55 4.00
CA ARG A 114 7.70 -8.11 5.02
C ARG A 114 7.09 -6.78 4.61
N LEU A 115 5.75 -6.74 4.56
CA LEU A 115 5.00 -5.53 4.26
C LEU A 115 4.06 -5.21 5.42
N ARG A 116 3.90 -3.93 5.73
CA ARG A 116 2.84 -3.48 6.61
C ARG A 116 1.67 -3.03 5.78
N VAL A 117 0.51 -3.55 6.10
CA VAL A 117 -0.69 -3.47 5.26
C VAL A 117 -1.84 -2.88 6.08
N LEU A 118 -2.53 -1.94 5.49
CA LEU A 118 -3.72 -1.35 6.10
C LEU A 118 -4.81 -2.42 6.22
N PRO A 119 -5.40 -2.64 7.41
CA PRO A 119 -6.45 -3.64 7.58
C PRO A 119 -7.67 -3.31 6.72
N LEU A 120 -8.45 -4.34 6.39
CA LEU A 120 -9.58 -4.21 5.47
C LEU A 120 -10.64 -3.22 5.95
N ASP A 121 -10.93 -3.17 7.25
CA ASP A 121 -11.86 -2.20 7.81
C ASP A 121 -11.41 -0.76 7.60
N ARG A 122 -10.09 -0.52 7.62
CA ARG A 122 -9.54 0.80 7.37
C ARG A 122 -9.54 1.17 5.89
N VAL A 123 -9.32 0.19 5.01
CA VAL A 123 -9.49 0.39 3.57
C VAL A 123 -10.93 0.82 3.27
N ILE A 124 -11.89 0.13 3.87
CA ILE A 124 -13.31 0.47 3.72
C ILE A 124 -13.60 1.88 4.21
N ALA A 125 -13.07 2.26 5.37
CA ALA A 125 -13.25 3.61 5.91
C ALA A 125 -12.73 4.67 4.95
N SER A 126 -11.55 4.43 4.36
CA SER A 126 -10.97 5.35 3.38
C SER A 126 -11.83 5.48 2.12
N LYS A 127 -12.34 4.35 1.61
CA LYS A 127 -13.22 4.34 0.44
C LYS A 127 -14.52 5.10 0.69
N ARG A 128 -15.12 4.92 1.86
CA ARG A 128 -16.33 5.64 2.24
C ARG A 128 -16.11 7.14 2.31
N ALA A 129 -14.94 7.57 2.72
CA ALA A 129 -14.62 9.00 2.82
C ALA A 129 -14.55 9.68 1.46
N THR A 130 -14.13 8.98 0.41
CA THR A 130 -14.04 9.54 -0.94
C THR A 130 -15.35 9.48 -1.70
N MET A 131 -16.18 8.46 -1.47
CA MET A 131 -17.53 8.30 -2.04
C MET A 131 -17.58 8.47 -3.56
N ARG A 132 -16.52 8.07 -4.28
CA ARG A 132 -16.52 8.08 -5.74
C ARG A 132 -17.35 6.91 -6.26
N ASP A 133 -17.87 7.01 -7.48
CA ASP A 133 -18.68 5.94 -8.06
C ASP A 133 -17.97 4.60 -8.08
N LYS A 134 -16.66 4.59 -8.42
CA LYS A 134 -15.88 3.35 -8.40
C LYS A 134 -15.72 2.80 -6.99
N ASP A 135 -15.67 3.65 -5.98
CA ASP A 135 -15.57 3.23 -4.58
C ASP A 135 -16.86 2.58 -4.12
N LEU A 136 -18.00 3.12 -4.51
CA LEU A 136 -19.31 2.54 -4.20
C LEU A 136 -19.45 1.15 -4.81
N ALA A 137 -19.00 0.97 -6.05
CA ALA A 137 -19.04 -0.33 -6.72
C ALA A 137 -18.19 -1.38 -6.01
N GLN A 138 -17.09 -0.96 -5.40
CA GLN A 138 -16.17 -1.86 -4.71
C GLN A 138 -16.57 -2.14 -3.26
N LEU A 139 -17.28 -1.21 -2.61
CA LEU A 139 -17.60 -1.32 -1.18
C LEU A 139 -18.34 -2.59 -0.82
N ALA A 140 -19.32 -2.99 -1.64
CA ALA A 140 -20.10 -4.21 -1.35
C ALA A 140 -19.21 -5.45 -1.28
N ALA A 141 -18.25 -5.58 -2.23
CA ALA A 141 -17.32 -6.71 -2.24
C ALA A 141 -16.33 -6.64 -1.07
N LEU A 142 -15.88 -5.44 -0.71
CA LEU A 142 -14.98 -5.26 0.43
C LEU A 142 -15.68 -5.62 1.75
N GLU A 143 -16.93 -5.19 1.92
CA GLU A 143 -17.73 -5.53 3.11
C GLU A 143 -17.97 -7.03 3.19
N ALA A 144 -18.27 -7.68 2.07
CA ALA A 144 -18.46 -9.11 2.03
C ALA A 144 -17.17 -9.85 2.43
N THR A 145 -16.03 -9.39 1.96
CA THR A 145 -14.72 -9.97 2.31
C THR A 145 -14.45 -9.80 3.81
N ARG A 146 -14.74 -8.62 4.35
CA ARG A 146 -14.56 -8.36 5.78
C ARG A 146 -15.41 -9.30 6.64
N LEU A 147 -16.67 -9.47 6.28
CA LEU A 147 -17.59 -10.34 7.00
C LEU A 147 -17.15 -11.80 6.90
N ALA A 148 -16.71 -12.26 5.73
CA ALA A 148 -16.23 -13.62 5.54
C ALA A 148 -15.00 -13.89 6.39
N ARG A 149 -14.08 -12.96 6.49
CA ARG A 149 -12.88 -13.09 7.33
C ARG A 149 -13.24 -13.15 8.80
N GLN A 150 -14.17 -12.30 9.25
CA GLN A 150 -14.63 -12.33 10.65
C GLN A 150 -15.29 -13.67 10.97
N GLY A 151 -16.07 -14.21 10.05
CA GLY A 151 -16.70 -15.51 10.21
C GLY A 151 -15.69 -16.64 10.34
N SER A 152 -14.60 -16.61 9.56
CA SER A 152 -13.56 -17.64 9.60
C SER A 152 -12.63 -17.49 10.80
N GLU A 153 -12.57 -16.34 11.44
CA GLU A 153 -11.75 -16.09 12.63
C GLU A 153 -12.45 -16.47 13.93
N LYS A 154 -13.74 -16.75 13.88
CA LYS A 154 -14.48 -17.19 15.06
C LYS A 154 -14.21 -18.66 15.34
N PRO A 155 -13.94 -19.02 16.61
CA PRO A 155 -13.76 -20.42 16.99
C PRO A 155 -15.01 -21.28 16.79
#